data_6cdc53b336d34a315104e8e57d4cacc1
#
_entry.id   6cdc53b336d34a315104e8e57d4cacc1
#
_cell.length_a   1.000
_cell.length_b   1.000
_cell.length_c   1.000
_cell.angle_alpha   90.00
_cell.angle_beta   90.00
_cell.angle_gamma   90.00
#
_symmetry.space_group_name_H-M   'P 1'
#
loop_
_entity.id
_entity.type
_entity.pdbx_description
1 polymer ?
#
loop_
_entity_poly.entity_id
_entity_poly.type
_entity_poly.pdbx_seq_one_letter_code
_entity_poly.pdbx_strand_id
1 'polypeptide(L)'
;MANYYTDHPEIAFHLEHPLMKRIVELKERNYADAKQYDDAPVNYEDAIENYKRILDIAGDITANIIAPNSEAVDQEGPHLIDNRMHYASKTLENIEATRQAGLWGISMPRRYGGLNLPNVVFSMLSELIAAADAGFQNIWSLQSCIDTLYEFGNEEQRQKYIPRICAGETMSMDLTEPDAGSDLQRVMLKATFDEKENCWRLNGVKRFITNGDSDIHLVLARSEEGTRDGRGLSMFIYDKRNGGVDVRHIENKLGIHGSPTCELVYKNAKAELCGNTRMGLIKYVMALMNGARLGIAAQSVGVEQEAYNEGLAYAKERAQFGKKIITFPAVYDMLSRMKAKLDAGRSLLYQTARYVDLYKALEDISREQKLTPEERQEMKKYTRLADAFTPLAKGINSEYANQTAYDAISIHGGSGFIMEYKSQRLFRDARIFSIYEGTTQLQVVAAIRYITNGTYLSIMKEMLEGELACDCMKGLRDRVARLVQLYEESVEKVNAEENQDVHDFLARRLYNMTADIIGSLLLIEDAAKAPELFKKSANVFVRMAEEEVTGSAAYIKDFTPEDLDNFKAVDDEPVEA
;
A
#
# COMPACT_ATOMS: atom_id res chain seq x y z
N MET A 1 -9.82 27.36 6.16
CA MET A 1 -9.21 26.36 7.05
C MET A 1 -8.41 25.44 6.17
N ALA A 2 -7.28 24.92 6.63
CA ALA A 2 -6.50 23.93 5.86
C ALA A 2 -7.34 22.66 5.69
N ASN A 3 -7.24 22.03 4.51
CA ASN A 3 -7.92 20.78 4.23
C ASN A 3 -7.06 19.95 3.27
N TYR A 4 -6.59 18.79 3.70
CA TYR A 4 -5.62 18.00 2.95
C TYR A 4 -6.14 17.48 1.61
N TYR A 5 -7.45 17.42 1.41
CA TYR A 5 -8.03 17.06 0.12
C TYR A 5 -8.13 18.25 -0.84
N THR A 6 -8.74 19.37 -0.40
CA THR A 6 -8.95 20.54 -1.26
C THR A 6 -7.66 21.31 -1.55
N ASP A 7 -6.65 21.18 -0.70
CA ASP A 7 -5.33 21.80 -0.89
C ASP A 7 -4.46 21.04 -1.93
N HIS A 8 -4.89 19.83 -2.36
CA HIS A 8 -4.18 18.97 -3.33
C HIS A 8 -5.10 18.57 -4.50
N PRO A 9 -5.27 19.44 -5.51
CA PRO A 9 -6.18 19.21 -6.64
C PRO A 9 -5.82 17.97 -7.48
N GLU A 10 -4.58 17.48 -7.39
CA GLU A 10 -4.13 16.25 -8.04
C GLU A 10 -4.92 15.03 -7.57
N ILE A 11 -5.38 15.00 -6.31
CA ILE A 11 -6.21 13.90 -5.78
C ILE A 11 -7.58 13.91 -6.46
N ALA A 12 -8.21 15.08 -6.53
CA ALA A 12 -9.52 15.24 -7.17
C ALA A 12 -9.49 14.88 -8.67
N PHE A 13 -8.40 15.23 -9.38
CA PHE A 13 -8.18 14.87 -10.77
C PHE A 13 -8.36 13.37 -11.04
N HIS A 14 -7.84 12.53 -10.16
CA HIS A 14 -7.90 11.07 -10.33
C HIS A 14 -9.29 10.46 -10.13
N LEU A 15 -10.25 11.17 -9.51
CA LEU A 15 -11.65 10.75 -9.47
C LEU A 15 -12.36 10.88 -10.82
N GLU A 16 -11.85 11.71 -11.73
CA GLU A 16 -12.42 11.95 -13.06
C GLU A 16 -11.87 10.99 -14.13
N HIS A 17 -11.07 9.99 -13.71
CA HIS A 17 -10.51 9.00 -14.64
C HIS A 17 -11.61 8.17 -15.31
N PRO A 18 -11.52 7.88 -16.64
CA PRO A 18 -12.57 7.18 -17.40
C PRO A 18 -13.02 5.83 -16.80
N LEU A 19 -12.10 5.08 -16.17
CA LEU A 19 -12.43 3.81 -15.52
C LEU A 19 -13.35 3.97 -14.31
N MET A 20 -13.45 5.16 -13.70
CA MET A 20 -14.30 5.39 -12.54
C MET A 20 -15.77 5.10 -12.82
N LYS A 21 -16.26 5.40 -14.03
CA LYS A 21 -17.65 5.10 -14.40
C LYS A 21 -17.94 3.61 -14.30
N ARG A 22 -17.07 2.78 -14.88
CA ARG A 22 -17.21 1.31 -14.82
C ARG A 22 -17.07 0.77 -13.40
N ILE A 23 -16.13 1.32 -12.61
CA ILE A 23 -15.95 0.95 -11.19
C ILE A 23 -17.23 1.21 -10.41
N VAL A 24 -17.81 2.41 -10.53
CA VAL A 24 -19.03 2.80 -9.83
C VAL A 24 -20.20 1.91 -10.25
N GLU A 25 -20.42 1.70 -11.55
CA GLU A 25 -21.51 0.85 -12.07
C GLU A 25 -21.41 -0.59 -11.49
N LEU A 26 -20.22 -1.17 -11.44
CA LEU A 26 -20.02 -2.50 -10.89
C LEU A 26 -20.18 -2.53 -9.37
N LYS A 27 -19.54 -1.59 -8.66
CA LYS A 27 -19.55 -1.52 -7.20
C LYS A 27 -20.97 -1.25 -6.67
N GLU A 28 -21.72 -0.35 -7.30
CA GLU A 28 -23.09 0.00 -6.94
C GLU A 28 -24.16 -0.91 -7.59
N ARG A 29 -23.73 -2.01 -8.25
CA ARG A 29 -24.66 -2.96 -8.89
C ARG A 29 -25.70 -2.26 -9.76
N ASN A 30 -25.26 -1.31 -10.60
CA ASN A 30 -26.12 -0.41 -11.35
C ASN A 30 -27.14 0.32 -10.46
N TYR A 31 -26.67 0.81 -9.31
CA TYR A 31 -27.44 1.61 -8.34
C TYR A 31 -28.62 0.85 -7.71
N ALA A 32 -28.46 -0.47 -7.52
CA ALA A 32 -29.53 -1.32 -6.97
C ALA A 32 -29.89 -0.94 -5.53
N ASP A 33 -28.93 -0.47 -4.75
CA ASP A 33 -29.08 -0.11 -3.34
C ASP A 33 -29.84 1.22 -3.13
N ALA A 34 -29.96 2.07 -4.16
CA ALA A 34 -30.55 3.41 -4.07
C ALA A 34 -32.00 3.46 -3.51
N LYS A 35 -32.72 2.33 -3.57
CA LYS A 35 -34.08 2.22 -3.02
C LYS A 35 -34.14 1.75 -1.57
N GLN A 36 -33.02 1.26 -1.05
CA GLN A 36 -32.95 0.61 0.29
C GLN A 36 -32.16 1.43 1.29
N TYR A 37 -31.19 2.23 0.84
CA TYR A 37 -30.27 2.98 1.68
C TYR A 37 -30.23 4.44 1.23
N ASP A 38 -30.44 5.36 2.17
CA ASP A 38 -30.49 6.81 1.90
C ASP A 38 -29.13 7.37 1.46
N ASP A 39 -28.03 6.71 1.81
CA ASP A 39 -26.65 7.07 1.45
C ASP A 39 -26.17 6.43 0.14
N ALA A 40 -26.99 5.56 -0.48
CA ALA A 40 -26.63 4.92 -1.73
C ALA A 40 -26.85 5.87 -2.93
N PRO A 41 -25.85 6.00 -3.85
CA PRO A 41 -25.97 6.89 -4.98
C PRO A 41 -27.02 6.40 -5.98
N VAL A 42 -27.69 7.36 -6.62
CA VAL A 42 -28.74 7.08 -7.62
C VAL A 42 -28.20 7.04 -9.06
N ASN A 43 -27.00 7.57 -9.30
CA ASN A 43 -26.30 7.58 -10.60
C ASN A 43 -24.79 7.83 -10.39
N TYR A 44 -24.04 7.89 -11.49
CA TYR A 44 -22.60 8.11 -11.47
C TYR A 44 -22.18 9.46 -10.88
N GLU A 45 -22.87 10.52 -11.27
CA GLU A 45 -22.58 11.88 -10.82
C GLU A 45 -22.78 12.02 -9.31
N ASP A 46 -23.84 11.43 -8.79
CA ASP A 46 -24.15 11.39 -7.35
C ASP A 46 -23.09 10.57 -6.58
N ALA A 47 -22.63 9.45 -7.14
CA ALA A 47 -21.55 8.66 -6.53
C ALA A 47 -20.24 9.46 -6.43
N ILE A 48 -19.84 10.15 -7.50
CA ILE A 48 -18.63 10.98 -7.50
C ILE A 48 -18.76 12.15 -6.53
N GLU A 49 -19.91 12.78 -6.44
CA GLU A 49 -20.16 13.87 -5.48
C GLU A 49 -20.11 13.36 -4.03
N ASN A 50 -20.63 12.17 -3.76
CA ASN A 50 -20.52 11.52 -2.44
C ASN A 50 -19.06 11.22 -2.10
N TYR A 51 -18.25 10.71 -3.04
CA TYR A 51 -16.82 10.46 -2.81
C TYR A 51 -16.07 11.77 -2.52
N LYS A 52 -16.33 12.85 -3.28
CA LYS A 52 -15.74 14.17 -3.03
C LYS A 52 -16.09 14.69 -1.63
N ARG A 53 -17.34 14.51 -1.21
CA ARG A 53 -17.80 14.93 0.14
C ARG A 53 -17.12 14.14 1.27
N ILE A 54 -16.97 12.81 1.10
CA ILE A 54 -16.27 11.96 2.07
C ILE A 54 -14.80 12.36 2.17
N LEU A 55 -14.14 12.62 1.05
CA LEU A 55 -12.75 13.08 0.99
C LEU A 55 -12.57 14.47 1.61
N ASP A 56 -13.53 15.38 1.42
CA ASP A 56 -13.51 16.71 2.02
C ASP A 56 -13.63 16.65 3.55
N ILE A 57 -14.55 15.83 4.08
CA ILE A 57 -14.69 15.58 5.52
C ILE A 57 -13.39 14.97 6.08
N ALA A 58 -12.84 13.96 5.41
CA ALA A 58 -11.58 13.34 5.83
C ALA A 58 -10.41 14.31 5.77
N GLY A 59 -10.34 15.15 4.74
CA GLY A 59 -9.32 16.19 4.59
C GLY A 59 -9.35 17.23 5.72
N ASP A 60 -10.56 17.61 6.16
CA ASP A 60 -10.74 18.52 7.31
C ASP A 60 -10.29 17.87 8.63
N ILE A 61 -10.73 16.64 8.91
CA ILE A 61 -10.31 15.88 10.10
C ILE A 61 -8.80 15.69 10.11
N THR A 62 -8.22 15.36 8.97
CA THR A 62 -6.79 15.14 8.82
C THR A 62 -6.00 16.41 9.14
N ALA A 63 -6.41 17.56 8.59
CA ALA A 63 -5.73 18.83 8.79
C ALA A 63 -5.90 19.41 10.20
N ASN A 64 -7.09 19.28 10.79
CA ASN A 64 -7.46 20.02 12.00
C ASN A 64 -7.46 19.17 13.29
N ILE A 65 -7.37 17.83 13.18
CA ILE A 65 -7.32 16.91 14.32
C ILE A 65 -6.05 16.04 14.27
N ILE A 66 -5.87 15.24 13.18
CA ILE A 66 -4.80 14.24 13.12
C ILE A 66 -3.42 14.88 13.03
N ALA A 67 -3.23 15.84 12.12
CA ALA A 67 -1.94 16.51 11.94
C ALA A 67 -1.47 17.26 13.20
N PRO A 68 -2.32 18.05 13.90
CA PRO A 68 -1.93 18.68 15.17
C PRO A 68 -1.59 17.69 16.29
N ASN A 69 -2.21 16.51 16.31
CA ASN A 69 -1.97 15.49 17.33
C ASN A 69 -0.68 14.68 17.10
N SER A 70 -0.15 14.66 15.88
CA SER A 70 0.87 13.72 15.44
C SER A 70 2.21 13.82 16.19
N GLU A 71 2.62 15.02 16.60
CA GLU A 71 3.84 15.21 17.41
C GLU A 71 3.69 14.62 18.81
N ALA A 72 2.57 14.89 19.47
CA ALA A 72 2.28 14.34 20.80
C ALA A 72 2.18 12.81 20.76
N VAL A 73 1.58 12.25 19.69
CA VAL A 73 1.50 10.82 19.46
C VAL A 73 2.89 10.20 19.29
N ASP A 74 3.78 10.82 18.51
CA ASP A 74 5.15 10.33 18.30
C ASP A 74 5.97 10.34 19.59
N GLN A 75 5.75 11.36 20.45
CA GLN A 75 6.47 11.51 21.73
C GLN A 75 5.94 10.58 22.82
N GLU A 76 4.62 10.43 22.95
CA GLU A 76 3.99 9.60 23.96
C GLU A 76 4.10 8.10 23.63
N GLY A 77 3.72 7.71 22.41
CA GLY A 77 3.63 6.31 21.98
C GLY A 77 2.61 5.48 22.77
N PRO A 78 2.47 4.19 22.42
CA PRO A 78 1.60 3.26 23.14
C PRO A 78 2.25 2.75 24.43
N HIS A 79 1.43 2.38 25.42
CA HIS A 79 1.86 1.88 26.71
C HIS A 79 1.44 0.42 26.92
N LEU A 80 2.28 -0.36 27.63
CA LEU A 80 1.98 -1.71 28.08
C LEU A 80 1.64 -1.68 29.59
N ILE A 81 0.41 -2.02 29.94
CA ILE A 81 -0.08 -2.07 31.32
C ILE A 81 -0.83 -3.39 31.50
N ASP A 82 -0.47 -4.18 32.48
CA ASP A 82 -1.14 -5.46 32.83
C ASP A 82 -1.32 -6.41 31.62
N ASN A 83 -0.27 -6.55 30.80
CA ASN A 83 -0.26 -7.34 29.55
C ASN A 83 -1.29 -6.90 28.50
N ARG A 84 -1.71 -5.63 28.53
CA ARG A 84 -2.61 -5.01 27.57
C ARG A 84 -1.96 -3.76 27.00
N MET A 85 -2.23 -3.51 25.71
CA MET A 85 -1.76 -2.32 25.01
C MET A 85 -2.76 -1.17 25.24
N HIS A 86 -2.23 0.01 25.53
CA HIS A 86 -2.97 1.26 25.63
C HIS A 86 -2.40 2.25 24.63
N TYR A 87 -3.27 2.84 23.81
CA TYR A 87 -2.87 3.88 22.86
C TYR A 87 -2.42 5.15 23.58
N ALA A 88 -1.58 5.94 22.91
CA ALA A 88 -1.35 7.34 23.28
C ALA A 88 -2.69 8.10 23.34
N SER A 89 -2.77 9.09 24.22
CA SER A 89 -4.01 9.87 24.45
C SER A 89 -4.54 10.50 23.16
N LYS A 90 -3.65 11.08 22.35
CA LYS A 90 -3.99 11.72 21.08
C LYS A 90 -4.33 10.72 19.96
N THR A 91 -3.84 9.48 20.03
CA THR A 91 -4.29 8.40 19.15
C THR A 91 -5.77 8.06 19.38
N LEU A 92 -6.22 8.05 20.65
CA LEU A 92 -7.64 7.83 20.97
C LEU A 92 -8.54 8.94 20.41
N GLU A 93 -8.10 10.21 20.46
CA GLU A 93 -8.81 11.33 19.84
C GLU A 93 -8.94 11.13 18.31
N ASN A 94 -7.87 10.70 17.64
CA ASN A 94 -7.88 10.42 16.21
C ASN A 94 -8.83 9.27 15.84
N ILE A 95 -8.82 8.18 16.63
CA ILE A 95 -9.76 7.06 16.47
C ILE A 95 -11.20 7.55 16.62
N GLU A 96 -11.50 8.33 17.66
CA GLU A 96 -12.85 8.82 17.92
C GLU A 96 -13.32 9.78 16.82
N ALA A 97 -12.47 10.69 16.34
CA ALA A 97 -12.81 11.60 15.25
C ALA A 97 -13.16 10.85 13.95
N THR A 98 -12.37 9.85 13.58
CA THR A 98 -12.63 9.02 12.39
C THR A 98 -13.85 8.11 12.58
N ARG A 99 -14.12 7.66 13.80
CA ARG A 99 -15.32 6.87 14.15
C ARG A 99 -16.60 7.72 14.02
N GLN A 100 -16.61 8.92 14.59
CA GLN A 100 -17.75 9.84 14.50
C GLN A 100 -18.05 10.27 13.07
N ALA A 101 -17.03 10.35 12.23
CA ALA A 101 -17.18 10.64 10.79
C ALA A 101 -17.62 9.42 9.95
N GLY A 102 -17.80 8.24 10.55
CA GLY A 102 -18.19 7.03 9.83
C GLY A 102 -17.09 6.47 8.90
N LEU A 103 -15.82 6.76 9.17
CA LEU A 103 -14.68 6.35 8.33
C LEU A 103 -14.11 4.98 8.73
N TRP A 104 -14.96 4.05 9.19
CA TRP A 104 -14.59 2.67 9.52
C TRP A 104 -15.46 1.67 8.76
N GLY A 105 -14.87 0.54 8.33
CA GLY A 105 -15.54 -0.46 7.51
C GLY A 105 -16.01 0.07 6.15
N ILE A 106 -15.40 1.14 5.65
CA ILE A 106 -15.89 1.95 4.53
C ILE A 106 -15.95 1.20 3.19
N SER A 107 -15.14 0.16 2.99
CA SER A 107 -15.15 -0.71 1.79
C SER A 107 -16.29 -1.73 1.79
N MET A 108 -16.88 -1.99 2.97
CA MET A 108 -17.90 -3.02 3.13
C MET A 108 -19.25 -2.63 2.56
N PRO A 109 -20.03 -3.63 2.09
CA PRO A 109 -21.39 -3.39 1.62
C PRO A 109 -22.29 -2.76 2.69
N ARG A 110 -23.25 -1.92 2.24
CA ARG A 110 -24.21 -1.22 3.12
C ARG A 110 -25.03 -2.16 4.00
N ARG A 111 -25.32 -3.40 3.53
CA ARG A 111 -26.03 -4.43 4.32
C ARG A 111 -25.32 -4.83 5.63
N TYR A 112 -24.03 -4.52 5.75
CA TYR A 112 -23.25 -4.73 6.98
C TYR A 112 -22.90 -3.42 7.70
N GLY A 113 -23.39 -2.27 7.22
CA GLY A 113 -23.12 -0.95 7.80
C GLY A 113 -21.93 -0.21 7.21
N GLY A 114 -21.34 -0.70 6.10
CA GLY A 114 -20.27 -0.01 5.38
C GLY A 114 -20.79 1.03 4.38
N LEU A 115 -19.88 1.77 3.76
CA LEU A 115 -20.19 2.81 2.75
C LEU A 115 -20.05 2.30 1.31
N ASN A 116 -19.65 1.04 1.13
CA ASN A 116 -19.43 0.44 -0.18
C ASN A 116 -18.39 1.19 -1.06
N LEU A 117 -17.39 1.85 -0.44
CA LEU A 117 -16.41 2.65 -1.18
C LEU A 117 -15.45 1.77 -2.00
N PRO A 118 -15.04 2.22 -3.20
CA PRO A 118 -14.01 1.55 -3.98
C PRO A 118 -12.61 1.72 -3.36
N ASN A 119 -11.68 0.79 -3.70
CA ASN A 119 -10.31 0.81 -3.21
C ASN A 119 -9.53 2.08 -3.61
N VAL A 120 -9.87 2.69 -4.76
CA VAL A 120 -9.24 3.95 -5.15
C VAL A 120 -9.57 5.08 -4.17
N VAL A 121 -10.83 5.18 -3.71
CA VAL A 121 -11.22 6.17 -2.69
C VAL A 121 -10.63 5.83 -1.33
N PHE A 122 -10.60 4.54 -0.95
CA PHE A 122 -9.89 4.08 0.25
C PHE A 122 -8.41 4.47 0.22
N SER A 123 -7.74 4.33 -0.94
CA SER A 123 -6.34 4.73 -1.11
C SER A 123 -6.15 6.25 -0.99
N MET A 124 -7.08 7.06 -1.50
CA MET A 124 -7.06 8.50 -1.31
C MET A 124 -7.20 8.89 0.16
N LEU A 125 -8.13 8.27 0.90
CA LEU A 125 -8.27 8.48 2.34
C LEU A 125 -7.02 8.06 3.11
N SER A 126 -6.43 6.91 2.76
CA SER A 126 -5.16 6.45 3.34
C SER A 126 -4.02 7.43 3.10
N GLU A 127 -3.92 8.00 1.91
CA GLU A 127 -2.92 9.02 1.57
C GLU A 127 -3.09 10.27 2.44
N LEU A 128 -4.32 10.79 2.57
CA LEU A 128 -4.59 11.97 3.40
C LEU A 128 -4.18 11.74 4.86
N ILE A 129 -4.60 10.62 5.44
CA ILE A 129 -4.31 10.29 6.84
C ILE A 129 -2.80 10.09 7.05
N ALA A 130 -2.11 9.40 6.11
CA ALA A 130 -0.69 9.15 6.20
C ALA A 130 0.15 10.43 6.10
N ALA A 131 -0.28 11.41 5.31
CA ALA A 131 0.36 12.72 5.23
C ALA A 131 0.36 13.44 6.59
N ALA A 132 -0.67 13.26 7.39
CA ALA A 132 -0.75 13.82 8.74
C ALA A 132 0.02 12.98 9.77
N ASP A 133 -0.24 11.66 9.80
CA ASP A 133 0.36 10.72 10.75
C ASP A 133 0.39 9.31 10.15
N ALA A 134 1.57 8.88 9.70
CA ALA A 134 1.78 7.54 9.15
C ALA A 134 1.57 6.43 10.19
N GLY A 135 1.82 6.69 11.46
CA GLY A 135 1.57 5.76 12.56
C GLY A 135 0.07 5.55 12.78
N PHE A 136 -0.71 6.61 12.75
CA PHE A 136 -2.16 6.50 12.84
C PHE A 136 -2.78 5.84 11.60
N GLN A 137 -2.31 6.21 10.40
CA GLN A 137 -2.76 5.55 9.17
C GLN A 137 -2.55 4.03 9.24
N ASN A 138 -1.44 3.57 9.83
CA ASN A 138 -1.14 2.16 10.00
C ASN A 138 -2.18 1.43 10.89
N ILE A 139 -2.72 2.10 11.92
CA ILE A 139 -3.83 1.56 12.74
C ILE A 139 -5.14 1.58 11.94
N TRP A 140 -5.46 2.72 11.35
CA TRP A 140 -6.72 2.95 10.64
C TRP A 140 -6.88 2.05 9.41
N SER A 141 -5.82 1.84 8.64
CA SER A 141 -5.87 1.05 7.41
C SER A 141 -6.06 -0.45 7.64
N LEU A 142 -5.78 -0.97 8.86
CA LEU A 142 -6.02 -2.37 9.20
C LEU A 142 -7.49 -2.76 9.16
N GLN A 143 -8.42 -1.81 9.13
CA GLN A 143 -9.82 -2.11 8.83
C GLN A 143 -9.98 -2.87 7.49
N SER A 144 -9.05 -2.70 6.54
CA SER A 144 -9.07 -3.43 5.26
C SER A 144 -8.87 -4.94 5.41
N CYS A 145 -8.38 -5.44 6.55
CA CYS A 145 -8.32 -6.87 6.84
C CYS A 145 -9.72 -7.53 6.81
N ILE A 146 -10.77 -6.73 7.01
CA ILE A 146 -12.17 -7.19 6.93
C ILE A 146 -12.54 -7.72 5.54
N ASP A 147 -11.88 -7.25 4.47
CA ASP A 147 -12.11 -7.73 3.11
C ASP A 147 -11.86 -9.25 3.02
N THR A 148 -10.84 -9.77 3.73
CA THR A 148 -10.53 -11.20 3.80
C THR A 148 -11.64 -11.98 4.50
N LEU A 149 -12.20 -11.44 5.58
CA LEU A 149 -13.34 -12.04 6.26
C LEU A 149 -14.60 -11.98 5.38
N TYR A 150 -14.85 -10.87 4.71
CA TYR A 150 -15.95 -10.73 3.77
C TYR A 150 -15.83 -11.72 2.60
N GLU A 151 -14.62 -11.91 2.08
CA GLU A 151 -14.38 -12.78 0.93
C GLU A 151 -14.46 -14.27 1.29
N PHE A 152 -13.87 -14.69 2.40
CA PHE A 152 -13.68 -16.11 2.75
C PHE A 152 -14.46 -16.60 3.96
N GLY A 153 -14.96 -15.72 4.82
CA GLY A 153 -15.82 -16.06 5.93
C GLY A 153 -17.21 -16.54 5.49
N ASN A 154 -17.88 -17.31 6.33
CA ASN A 154 -19.27 -17.66 6.12
C ASN A 154 -20.22 -16.50 6.51
N GLU A 155 -21.51 -16.62 6.20
CA GLU A 155 -22.47 -15.53 6.44
C GLU A 155 -22.66 -15.22 7.93
N GLU A 156 -22.61 -16.22 8.81
CA GLU A 156 -22.69 -16.02 10.27
C GLU A 156 -21.50 -15.17 10.75
N GLN A 157 -20.28 -15.45 10.26
CA GLN A 157 -19.09 -14.68 10.58
C GLN A 157 -19.18 -13.25 10.02
N ARG A 158 -19.67 -13.07 8.79
CA ARG A 158 -19.88 -11.75 8.21
C ARG A 158 -20.83 -10.91 9.06
N GLN A 159 -22.00 -11.46 9.40
CA GLN A 159 -23.00 -10.78 10.24
C GLN A 159 -22.49 -10.47 11.64
N LYS A 160 -21.62 -11.33 12.18
CA LYS A 160 -21.07 -11.17 13.53
C LYS A 160 -19.99 -10.09 13.62
N TYR A 161 -19.08 -10.05 12.66
CA TYR A 161 -17.84 -9.26 12.76
C TYR A 161 -17.86 -7.98 11.94
N ILE A 162 -18.42 -7.97 10.70
CA ILE A 162 -18.35 -6.82 9.83
C ILE A 162 -19.03 -5.57 10.42
N PRO A 163 -20.25 -5.66 10.98
CA PRO A 163 -20.90 -4.50 11.59
C PRO A 163 -20.10 -3.88 12.75
N ARG A 164 -19.34 -4.70 13.48
CA ARG A 164 -18.50 -4.23 14.58
C ARG A 164 -17.34 -3.37 14.10
N ILE A 165 -16.71 -3.77 12.98
CA ILE A 165 -15.65 -2.96 12.35
C ILE A 165 -16.24 -1.69 11.75
N CYS A 166 -17.39 -1.75 11.09
CA CYS A 166 -18.09 -0.56 10.61
C CYS A 166 -18.45 0.41 11.75
N ALA A 167 -18.69 -0.10 12.97
CA ALA A 167 -18.88 0.71 14.17
C ALA A 167 -17.57 1.20 14.82
N GLY A 168 -16.40 0.88 14.25
CA GLY A 168 -15.09 1.38 14.67
C GLY A 168 -14.32 0.47 15.65
N GLU A 169 -14.67 -0.83 15.77
CA GLU A 169 -13.77 -1.80 16.39
C GLU A 169 -12.54 -2.01 15.49
N THR A 170 -11.41 -2.27 16.13
CA THR A 170 -10.11 -2.33 15.44
C THR A 170 -9.73 -3.75 15.03
N MET A 171 -8.85 -3.86 14.03
CA MET A 171 -8.34 -5.15 13.55
C MET A 171 -6.83 -5.26 13.63
N SER A 172 -6.34 -6.50 13.59
CA SER A 172 -4.96 -6.86 13.31
C SER A 172 -4.85 -8.08 12.40
N MET A 173 -3.68 -8.27 11.80
CA MET A 173 -3.31 -9.47 11.06
C MET A 173 -2.06 -10.09 11.70
N ASP A 174 -2.26 -11.25 12.33
CA ASP A 174 -1.26 -11.89 13.16
C ASP A 174 -0.57 -13.01 12.36
N LEU A 175 0.38 -12.60 11.51
CA LEU A 175 1.04 -13.51 10.58
C LEU A 175 2.44 -13.89 11.08
N THR A 176 3.29 -12.91 11.34
CA THR A 176 4.72 -13.02 11.59
C THR A 176 5.02 -13.67 12.95
N GLU A 177 6.08 -14.50 12.96
CA GLU A 177 6.68 -15.10 14.16
C GLU A 177 8.18 -14.77 14.22
N PRO A 178 8.88 -15.00 15.34
CA PRO A 178 10.32 -14.70 15.46
C PRO A 178 11.17 -15.29 14.32
N ASP A 179 10.86 -16.51 13.88
CA ASP A 179 11.60 -17.24 12.83
C ASP A 179 10.84 -17.37 11.50
N ALA A 180 9.71 -16.65 11.34
CA ALA A 180 8.86 -16.70 10.15
C ALA A 180 8.35 -15.29 9.80
N GLY A 181 9.17 -14.51 9.10
CA GLY A 181 8.84 -13.18 8.58
C GLY A 181 8.54 -13.20 7.08
N SER A 182 9.59 -13.12 6.24
CA SER A 182 9.44 -13.23 4.77
C SER A 182 9.00 -14.63 4.34
N ASP A 183 9.45 -15.67 5.04
CA ASP A 183 9.03 -17.07 4.81
C ASP A 183 7.93 -17.49 5.81
N LEU A 184 6.70 -17.13 5.51
CA LEU A 184 5.53 -17.49 6.33
C LEU A 184 5.19 -18.98 6.29
N GLN A 185 5.80 -19.80 5.42
CA GLN A 185 5.58 -21.24 5.43
C GLN A 185 6.06 -21.88 6.75
N ARG A 186 7.02 -21.24 7.42
CA ARG A 186 7.63 -21.68 8.68
C ARG A 186 6.82 -21.30 9.93
N VAL A 187 5.66 -20.69 9.80
CA VAL A 187 4.76 -20.38 10.93
C VAL A 187 4.45 -21.63 11.74
N MET A 188 4.65 -21.55 13.06
CA MET A 188 4.53 -22.66 14.02
C MET A 188 3.44 -22.49 15.07
N LEU A 189 2.82 -21.30 15.21
CA LEU A 189 1.67 -21.11 16.10
C LEU A 189 0.65 -22.22 15.83
N LYS A 190 0.32 -23.01 16.84
CA LYS A 190 -0.50 -24.21 16.72
C LYS A 190 -1.98 -23.90 16.87
N ALA A 191 -2.81 -24.44 15.99
CA ALA A 191 -4.25 -24.48 16.11
C ALA A 191 -4.71 -25.93 16.31
N THR A 192 -5.46 -26.20 17.39
CA THR A 192 -5.99 -27.54 17.70
C THR A 192 -7.50 -27.44 17.87
N PHE A 193 -8.24 -28.34 17.22
CA PHE A 193 -9.69 -28.37 17.38
C PHE A 193 -10.08 -29.03 18.71
N ASP A 194 -10.89 -28.34 19.50
CA ASP A 194 -11.46 -28.81 20.76
C ASP A 194 -12.88 -29.34 20.48
N GLU A 195 -13.01 -30.65 20.39
CA GLU A 195 -14.30 -31.31 20.09
C GLU A 195 -15.36 -31.05 21.14
N LYS A 196 -14.97 -30.86 22.42
CA LYS A 196 -15.92 -30.65 23.53
C LYS A 196 -16.56 -29.27 23.47
N GLU A 197 -15.75 -28.26 23.15
CA GLU A 197 -16.18 -26.87 23.07
C GLU A 197 -16.58 -26.45 21.63
N ASN A 198 -16.42 -27.38 20.67
CA ASN A 198 -16.65 -27.14 19.24
C ASN A 198 -15.98 -25.85 18.75
N CYS A 199 -14.69 -25.66 19.05
CA CYS A 199 -13.93 -24.48 18.69
C CYS A 199 -12.46 -24.81 18.46
N TRP A 200 -11.73 -23.88 17.86
CA TRP A 200 -10.29 -23.97 17.73
C TRP A 200 -9.58 -23.31 18.91
N ARG A 201 -8.43 -23.87 19.30
CA ARG A 201 -7.56 -23.37 20.36
C ARG A 201 -6.21 -23.01 19.77
N LEU A 202 -5.80 -21.75 19.94
CA LEU A 202 -4.54 -21.22 19.44
C LEU A 202 -3.51 -21.20 20.57
N ASN A 203 -2.27 -21.67 20.27
CA ASN A 203 -1.15 -21.70 21.21
C ASN A 203 0.16 -21.34 20.49
N GLY A 204 0.92 -20.39 21.02
CA GLY A 204 2.21 -19.96 20.48
C GLY A 204 2.46 -18.46 20.59
N VAL A 205 3.41 -17.97 19.82
CA VAL A 205 3.82 -16.56 19.85
C VAL A 205 3.73 -15.95 18.46
N LYS A 206 3.22 -14.73 18.39
CA LYS A 206 3.28 -13.86 17.22
C LYS A 206 4.15 -12.65 17.54
N ARG A 207 4.90 -12.14 16.57
CA ARG A 207 5.81 -11.01 16.77
C ARG A 207 5.65 -9.96 15.67
N PHE A 208 5.96 -8.71 16.01
CA PHE A 208 5.81 -7.55 15.11
C PHE A 208 4.37 -7.32 14.64
N ILE A 209 3.40 -7.61 15.50
CA ILE A 209 1.98 -7.48 15.13
C ILE A 209 1.53 -6.04 15.33
N THR A 210 1.25 -5.37 14.23
CA THR A 210 0.67 -4.02 14.24
C THR A 210 -0.72 -4.06 14.87
N ASN A 211 -0.94 -3.15 15.83
CA ASN A 211 -2.20 -3.08 16.56
C ASN A 211 -2.59 -4.39 17.25
N GLY A 212 -1.59 -5.12 17.79
CA GLY A 212 -1.74 -6.51 18.26
C GLY A 212 -2.63 -6.72 19.46
N ASP A 213 -3.23 -5.70 20.07
CA ASP A 213 -4.30 -5.81 21.09
C ASP A 213 -5.64 -5.28 20.55
N SER A 214 -5.87 -5.41 19.26
CA SER A 214 -7.10 -5.02 18.57
C SER A 214 -8.31 -5.85 19.04
N ASP A 215 -9.51 -5.45 18.61
CA ASP A 215 -10.74 -6.13 18.98
C ASP A 215 -10.91 -7.48 18.26
N ILE A 216 -10.50 -7.52 16.96
CA ILE A 216 -10.62 -8.70 16.10
C ILE A 216 -9.29 -8.94 15.39
N HIS A 217 -8.83 -10.18 15.40
CA HIS A 217 -7.56 -10.58 14.76
C HIS A 217 -7.80 -11.61 13.66
N LEU A 218 -7.09 -11.49 12.55
CA LEU A 218 -6.94 -12.55 11.57
C LEU A 218 -5.58 -13.25 11.82
N VAL A 219 -5.64 -14.50 12.25
CA VAL A 219 -4.46 -15.24 12.76
C VAL A 219 -4.10 -16.38 11.81
N LEU A 220 -2.86 -16.38 11.29
CA LEU A 220 -2.32 -17.52 10.56
C LEU A 220 -1.73 -18.54 11.53
N ALA A 221 -2.23 -19.77 11.50
CA ALA A 221 -1.80 -20.83 12.40
C ALA A 221 -1.72 -22.20 11.73
N ARG A 222 -0.88 -23.07 12.25
CA ARG A 222 -0.72 -24.45 11.79
C ARG A 222 -1.81 -25.34 12.38
N SER A 223 -2.73 -25.78 11.54
CA SER A 223 -3.85 -26.67 11.88
C SER A 223 -3.59 -28.14 11.55
N GLU A 224 -2.58 -28.42 10.69
CA GLU A 224 -2.27 -29.78 10.24
C GLU A 224 -0.99 -30.28 10.93
N GLU A 225 -1.13 -31.29 11.76
CA GLU A 225 -0.02 -31.89 12.47
C GLU A 225 1.00 -32.55 11.52
N GLY A 226 2.29 -32.47 11.82
CA GLY A 226 3.35 -33.09 11.01
C GLY A 226 3.71 -32.36 9.71
N THR A 227 3.05 -31.23 9.37
CA THR A 227 3.38 -30.42 8.20
C THR A 227 4.41 -29.36 8.54
N ARG A 228 5.26 -28.96 7.55
CA ARG A 228 6.24 -27.89 7.68
C ARG A 228 6.18 -26.85 6.56
N ASP A 229 5.23 -26.98 5.65
CA ASP A 229 5.01 -26.09 4.51
C ASP A 229 3.72 -25.28 4.65
N GLY A 230 3.43 -24.42 3.66
CA GLY A 230 2.24 -23.57 3.66
C GLY A 230 0.91 -24.33 3.60
N ARG A 231 0.92 -25.61 3.20
CA ARG A 231 -0.30 -26.44 3.12
C ARG A 231 -0.82 -26.86 4.50
N GLY A 232 0.00 -26.74 5.54
CA GLY A 232 -0.42 -26.99 6.92
C GLY A 232 -1.06 -25.79 7.61
N LEU A 233 -1.17 -24.63 6.94
CA LEU A 233 -1.58 -23.37 7.53
C LEU A 233 -3.03 -23.02 7.18
N SER A 234 -3.76 -22.58 8.21
CA SER A 234 -5.16 -22.12 8.13
C SER A 234 -5.31 -20.73 8.72
N MET A 235 -6.36 -20.01 8.32
CA MET A 235 -6.68 -18.69 8.82
C MET A 235 -7.76 -18.79 9.91
N PHE A 236 -7.58 -18.05 10.99
CA PHE A 236 -8.51 -18.03 12.13
C PHE A 236 -8.94 -16.60 12.46
N ILE A 237 -10.16 -16.45 12.94
CA ILE A 237 -10.69 -15.23 13.53
C ILE A 237 -10.59 -15.39 15.05
N TYR A 238 -9.83 -14.52 15.70
CA TYR A 238 -9.79 -14.40 17.14
C TYR A 238 -10.50 -13.11 17.57
N ASP A 239 -11.44 -13.24 18.49
CA ASP A 239 -12.12 -12.11 19.15
C ASP A 239 -11.48 -11.89 20.52
N LYS A 240 -10.98 -10.68 20.78
CA LYS A 240 -10.34 -10.29 22.06
C LYS A 240 -11.21 -10.62 23.29
N ARG A 241 -12.53 -10.59 23.12
CA ARG A 241 -13.50 -10.95 24.19
C ARG A 241 -13.36 -12.38 24.68
N ASN A 242 -12.76 -13.27 23.88
CA ASN A 242 -12.53 -14.66 24.27
C ASN A 242 -11.39 -14.83 25.28
N GLY A 243 -10.54 -13.81 25.46
CA GLY A 243 -9.34 -13.91 26.29
C GLY A 243 -8.30 -14.92 25.78
N GLY A 244 -7.28 -15.19 26.58
CA GLY A 244 -6.24 -16.18 26.25
C GLY A 244 -5.12 -15.63 25.36
N VAL A 245 -5.06 -14.30 25.14
CA VAL A 245 -3.94 -13.62 24.46
C VAL A 245 -3.44 -12.50 25.34
N ASP A 246 -2.14 -12.50 25.58
CA ASP A 246 -1.42 -11.46 26.31
C ASP A 246 -0.49 -10.70 25.37
N VAL A 247 -0.42 -9.39 25.52
CA VAL A 247 0.65 -8.57 24.94
C VAL A 247 1.87 -8.68 25.85
N ARG A 248 2.92 -9.34 25.37
CA ARG A 248 4.16 -9.54 26.15
C ARG A 248 5.09 -8.34 26.03
N HIS A 249 5.10 -7.70 24.88
CA HIS A 249 5.99 -6.59 24.59
C HIS A 249 5.40 -5.66 23.51
N ILE A 250 5.71 -4.38 23.59
CA ILE A 250 5.51 -3.39 22.51
C ILE A 250 6.88 -2.97 22.03
N GLU A 251 7.16 -3.13 20.73
CA GLU A 251 8.46 -2.84 20.14
C GLU A 251 8.77 -1.35 20.17
N ASN A 252 9.98 -1.00 20.62
CA ASN A 252 10.52 0.34 20.51
C ASN A 252 11.12 0.53 19.11
N LYS A 253 10.44 1.27 18.25
CA LYS A 253 10.74 1.40 16.83
C LYS A 253 11.49 2.68 16.48
N LEU A 254 12.10 2.72 15.30
CA LEU A 254 12.73 3.92 14.74
C LEU A 254 11.71 5.02 14.46
N GLY A 255 10.55 4.68 13.91
CA GLY A 255 9.47 5.59 13.54
C GLY A 255 8.10 4.95 13.71
N ILE A 256 7.05 5.62 13.22
CA ILE A 256 5.63 5.25 13.40
C ILE A 256 5.33 4.89 14.87
N HIS A 257 5.82 5.71 15.81
CA HIS A 257 5.76 5.41 17.24
C HIS A 257 4.33 5.26 17.73
N GLY A 258 3.39 6.05 17.22
CA GLY A 258 1.97 5.99 17.59
C GLY A 258 1.30 4.67 17.25
N SER A 259 1.86 3.87 16.31
CA SER A 259 1.35 2.56 15.94
C SER A 259 1.92 1.49 16.88
N PRO A 260 1.13 0.81 17.72
CA PRO A 260 1.63 -0.25 18.57
C PRO A 260 2.02 -1.47 17.72
N THR A 261 3.26 -1.95 17.91
CA THR A 261 3.76 -3.17 17.28
C THR A 261 4.06 -4.17 18.39
N CYS A 262 3.25 -5.22 18.49
CA CYS A 262 3.18 -6.08 19.66
C CYS A 262 3.82 -7.46 19.42
N GLU A 263 4.34 -8.02 20.51
CA GLU A 263 4.58 -9.44 20.65
C GLU A 263 3.42 -10.06 21.45
N LEU A 264 2.75 -11.06 20.85
CA LEU A 264 1.55 -11.69 21.39
C LEU A 264 1.83 -13.12 21.82
N VAL A 265 1.30 -13.50 22.99
CA VAL A 265 1.36 -14.87 23.50
C VAL A 265 -0.04 -15.44 23.55
N TYR A 266 -0.31 -16.42 22.71
CA TYR A 266 -1.55 -17.17 22.66
C TYR A 266 -1.51 -18.34 23.66
N LYS A 267 -2.45 -18.38 24.59
CA LYS A 267 -2.55 -19.38 25.66
C LYS A 267 -3.92 -20.04 25.61
N ASN A 268 -4.05 -21.07 24.80
CA ASN A 268 -5.32 -21.79 24.62
C ASN A 268 -6.46 -20.86 24.16
N ALA A 269 -6.14 -19.85 23.35
CA ALA A 269 -7.09 -18.82 22.93
C ALA A 269 -8.15 -19.39 22.00
N LYS A 270 -9.42 -19.12 22.29
CA LYS A 270 -10.57 -19.59 21.49
C LYS A 270 -10.67 -18.78 20.20
N ALA A 271 -10.75 -19.47 19.07
CA ALA A 271 -10.86 -18.87 17.74
C ALA A 271 -11.81 -19.65 16.83
N GLU A 272 -12.21 -19.00 15.73
CA GLU A 272 -13.06 -19.59 14.69
C GLU A 272 -12.23 -19.77 13.41
N LEU A 273 -12.43 -20.88 12.70
CA LEU A 273 -11.82 -21.08 11.39
C LEU A 273 -12.45 -20.13 10.37
N CYS A 274 -11.64 -19.35 9.66
CA CYS A 274 -12.07 -18.53 8.52
C CYS A 274 -11.87 -19.31 7.22
N GLY A 275 -12.94 -19.60 6.51
CA GLY A 275 -12.90 -20.38 5.28
C GLY A 275 -12.59 -21.87 5.52
N ASN A 276 -11.68 -22.44 4.72
CA ASN A 276 -11.31 -23.86 4.77
C ASN A 276 -9.92 -24.04 5.38
N THR A 277 -9.70 -25.18 6.05
CA THR A 277 -8.36 -25.59 6.50
C THR A 277 -7.40 -25.70 5.29
N ARG A 278 -6.10 -25.55 5.56
CA ARG A 278 -5.01 -25.69 4.56
C ARG A 278 -4.95 -24.56 3.51
N MET A 279 -5.88 -23.63 3.52
CA MET A 279 -5.94 -22.51 2.55
C MET A 279 -5.39 -21.19 3.11
N GLY A 280 -4.97 -21.18 4.38
CA GLY A 280 -4.57 -19.96 5.08
C GLY A 280 -3.50 -19.16 4.36
N LEU A 281 -2.34 -19.76 4.08
CA LEU A 281 -1.24 -19.07 3.41
C LEU A 281 -1.46 -18.96 1.90
N ILE A 282 -1.76 -20.08 1.25
CA ILE A 282 -1.74 -20.17 -0.22
C ILE A 282 -2.85 -19.39 -0.91
N LYS A 283 -3.91 -19.01 -0.17
CA LYS A 283 -5.03 -18.25 -0.71
C LYS A 283 -5.35 -17.01 0.13
N TYR A 284 -5.65 -17.18 1.42
CA TYR A 284 -6.22 -16.11 2.23
C TYR A 284 -5.19 -15.03 2.58
N VAL A 285 -3.98 -15.43 2.99
CA VAL A 285 -2.89 -14.47 3.25
C VAL A 285 -2.44 -13.78 1.97
N MET A 286 -2.43 -14.47 0.82
CA MET A 286 -2.06 -13.82 -0.44
C MET A 286 -3.05 -12.72 -0.83
N ALA A 287 -4.36 -12.94 -0.65
CA ALA A 287 -5.38 -11.92 -0.89
C ALA A 287 -5.25 -10.75 0.10
N LEU A 288 -5.09 -11.05 1.39
CA LEU A 288 -4.87 -10.08 2.46
C LEU A 288 -3.64 -9.20 2.19
N MET A 289 -2.51 -9.81 1.83
CA MET A 289 -1.25 -9.12 1.55
C MET A 289 -1.33 -8.20 0.32
N ASN A 290 -2.10 -8.54 -0.70
CA ASN A 290 -2.28 -7.67 -1.87
C ASN A 290 -3.02 -6.37 -1.48
N GLY A 291 -4.04 -6.47 -0.62
CA GLY A 291 -4.70 -5.30 -0.04
C GLY A 291 -3.77 -4.45 0.84
N ALA A 292 -3.03 -5.11 1.74
CA ALA A 292 -2.05 -4.44 2.60
C ALA A 292 -0.95 -3.72 1.81
N ARG A 293 -0.43 -4.32 0.73
CA ARG A 293 0.57 -3.69 -0.17
C ARG A 293 0.05 -2.40 -0.80
N LEU A 294 -1.21 -2.38 -1.22
CA LEU A 294 -1.84 -1.17 -1.76
C LEU A 294 -1.95 -0.09 -0.67
N GLY A 295 -2.31 -0.48 0.57
CA GLY A 295 -2.33 0.41 1.73
C GLY A 295 -0.98 1.04 2.05
N ILE A 296 0.13 0.26 1.94
CA ILE A 296 1.49 0.79 2.13
C ILE A 296 1.91 1.71 0.98
N ALA A 297 1.50 1.43 -0.25
CA ALA A 297 1.74 2.34 -1.36
C ALA A 297 1.05 3.70 -1.12
N ALA A 298 -0.20 3.70 -0.63
CA ALA A 298 -0.92 4.91 -0.27
C ALA A 298 -0.28 5.66 0.92
N GLN A 299 0.16 4.93 1.95
CA GLN A 299 0.90 5.48 3.08
C GLN A 299 2.19 6.17 2.63
N SER A 300 2.91 5.56 1.70
CA SER A 300 4.14 6.10 1.13
C SER A 300 3.89 7.42 0.40
N VAL A 301 2.89 7.47 -0.48
CA VAL A 301 2.50 8.69 -1.21
C VAL A 301 2.08 9.81 -0.25
N GLY A 302 1.36 9.49 0.83
CA GLY A 302 1.01 10.46 1.86
C GLY A 302 2.22 11.09 2.55
N VAL A 303 3.21 10.27 2.94
CA VAL A 303 4.45 10.77 3.54
C VAL A 303 5.29 11.57 2.53
N GLU A 304 5.32 11.15 1.26
CA GLU A 304 5.97 11.92 0.18
C GLU A 304 5.34 13.31 0.03
N GLN A 305 4.00 13.38 0.03
CA GLN A 305 3.28 14.65 -0.06
C GLN A 305 3.67 15.58 1.08
N GLU A 306 3.68 15.10 2.30
CA GLU A 306 3.99 15.94 3.46
C GLU A 306 5.48 16.32 3.51
N ALA A 307 6.39 15.41 3.16
CA ALA A 307 7.81 15.71 3.08
C ALA A 307 8.10 16.78 2.01
N TYR A 308 7.42 16.72 0.87
CA TYR A 308 7.49 17.76 -0.15
C TYR A 308 6.95 19.09 0.35
N ASN A 309 5.78 19.10 1.02
CA ASN A 309 5.18 20.32 1.59
C ASN A 309 6.11 21.00 2.58
N GLU A 310 6.68 20.25 3.53
CA GLU A 310 7.62 20.77 4.55
C GLU A 310 8.89 21.34 3.89
N GLY A 311 9.49 20.58 2.96
CA GLY A 311 10.66 21.04 2.22
C GLY A 311 10.39 22.30 1.41
N LEU A 312 9.26 22.39 0.72
CA LEU A 312 8.85 23.54 -0.08
C LEU A 312 8.58 24.76 0.79
N ALA A 313 7.85 24.60 1.91
CA ALA A 313 7.54 25.68 2.85
C ALA A 313 8.83 26.26 3.43
N TYR A 314 9.71 25.41 3.94
CA TYR A 314 11.00 25.84 4.48
C TYR A 314 11.86 26.55 3.44
N ALA A 315 11.94 26.06 2.22
CA ALA A 315 12.72 26.66 1.15
C ALA A 315 12.22 28.05 0.73
N LYS A 316 10.90 28.28 0.82
CA LYS A 316 10.28 29.59 0.56
C LYS A 316 10.57 30.64 1.66
N GLU A 317 10.77 30.19 2.89
CA GLU A 317 10.98 31.08 4.05
C GLU A 317 12.46 31.34 4.34
N ARG A 318 13.29 30.30 4.31
CA ARG A 318 14.71 30.37 4.66
C ARG A 318 15.51 31.19 3.67
N ALA A 319 16.29 32.13 4.19
CA ALA A 319 17.23 32.94 3.39
C ALA A 319 18.68 32.62 3.79
N GLN A 320 19.55 32.49 2.80
CA GLN A 320 21.00 32.39 2.93
C GLN A 320 21.68 33.13 1.77
N PHE A 321 22.87 33.66 1.98
CA PHE A 321 23.62 34.40 0.96
C PHE A 321 22.80 35.52 0.29
N GLY A 322 21.94 36.18 1.08
CA GLY A 322 21.15 37.33 0.64
C GLY A 322 19.89 37.01 -0.17
N LYS A 323 19.51 35.72 -0.34
CA LYS A 323 18.30 35.32 -1.09
C LYS A 323 17.64 34.09 -0.49
N LYS A 324 16.37 33.85 -0.85
CA LYS A 324 15.62 32.65 -0.44
C LYS A 324 16.26 31.39 -1.03
N ILE A 325 16.37 30.32 -0.22
CA ILE A 325 17.06 29.09 -0.67
C ILE A 325 16.33 28.38 -1.81
N ILE A 326 15.02 28.55 -1.97
CA ILE A 326 14.27 28.04 -3.11
C ILE A 326 14.81 28.52 -4.47
N THR A 327 15.53 29.62 -4.50
CA THR A 327 16.14 30.18 -5.75
C THR A 327 17.47 29.54 -6.10
N PHE A 328 18.03 28.66 -5.27
CA PHE A 328 19.27 27.96 -5.57
C PHE A 328 19.00 26.73 -6.46
N PRO A 329 19.79 26.54 -7.54
CA PRO A 329 19.60 25.41 -8.45
C PRO A 329 19.56 24.05 -7.77
N ALA A 330 20.46 23.77 -6.82
CA ALA A 330 20.47 22.53 -6.08
C ALA A 330 19.20 22.30 -5.26
N VAL A 331 18.58 23.35 -4.70
CA VAL A 331 17.36 23.25 -3.89
C VAL A 331 16.13 23.02 -4.79
N TYR A 332 15.99 23.80 -5.88
CA TYR A 332 14.84 23.59 -6.75
C TYR A 332 14.96 22.30 -7.57
N ASP A 333 16.15 21.76 -7.82
CA ASP A 333 16.32 20.43 -8.39
C ASP A 333 15.79 19.35 -7.44
N MET A 334 16.20 19.35 -6.15
CA MET A 334 15.64 18.44 -5.14
C MET A 334 14.12 18.52 -5.08
N LEU A 335 13.55 19.73 -4.93
CA LEU A 335 12.10 19.93 -4.86
C LEU A 335 11.37 19.43 -6.12
N SER A 336 11.94 19.66 -7.29
CA SER A 336 11.35 19.21 -8.56
C SER A 336 11.37 17.69 -8.69
N ARG A 337 12.45 17.03 -8.26
CA ARG A 337 12.56 15.56 -8.22
C ARG A 337 11.59 14.94 -7.19
N MET A 338 11.46 15.56 -6.00
CA MET A 338 10.47 15.14 -4.99
C MET A 338 9.05 15.20 -5.57
N LYS A 339 8.65 16.34 -6.17
CA LYS A 339 7.32 16.51 -6.78
C LYS A 339 7.07 15.54 -7.93
N ALA A 340 8.08 15.30 -8.78
CA ALA A 340 7.97 14.39 -9.91
C ALA A 340 7.76 12.93 -9.46
N LYS A 341 8.48 12.46 -8.43
CA LYS A 341 8.30 11.14 -7.82
C LYS A 341 6.92 11.01 -7.20
N LEU A 342 6.49 11.99 -6.41
CA LEU A 342 5.17 12.05 -5.79
C LEU A 342 4.04 11.92 -6.83
N ASP A 343 4.08 12.70 -7.91
CA ASP A 343 3.03 12.68 -8.93
C ASP A 343 3.03 11.35 -9.71
N ALA A 344 4.20 10.83 -10.09
CA ALA A 344 4.31 9.53 -10.76
C ALA A 344 3.87 8.37 -9.84
N GLY A 345 4.28 8.42 -8.57
CA GLY A 345 3.89 7.44 -7.56
C GLY A 345 2.39 7.45 -7.28
N ARG A 346 1.77 8.63 -7.22
CA ARG A 346 0.32 8.79 -7.07
C ARG A 346 -0.44 8.25 -8.28
N SER A 347 -0.01 8.56 -9.49
CA SER A 347 -0.60 8.04 -10.72
C SER A 347 -0.55 6.51 -10.75
N LEU A 348 0.59 5.91 -10.38
CA LEU A 348 0.77 4.46 -10.30
C LEU A 348 -0.13 3.84 -9.20
N LEU A 349 -0.20 4.45 -8.01
CA LEU A 349 -1.05 4.02 -6.91
C LEU A 349 -2.52 3.94 -7.33
N TYR A 350 -3.05 5.05 -7.84
CA TYR A 350 -4.48 5.10 -8.16
C TYR A 350 -4.84 4.28 -9.39
N GLN A 351 -3.93 4.15 -10.35
CA GLN A 351 -4.13 3.23 -11.47
C GLN A 351 -4.19 1.77 -10.99
N THR A 352 -3.31 1.39 -10.06
CA THR A 352 -3.32 0.06 -9.43
C THR A 352 -4.63 -0.18 -8.67
N ALA A 353 -5.07 0.79 -7.87
CA ALA A 353 -6.32 0.71 -7.11
C ALA A 353 -7.55 0.54 -8.03
N ARG A 354 -7.60 1.24 -9.17
CA ARG A 354 -8.68 1.08 -10.17
C ARG A 354 -8.71 -0.33 -10.77
N TYR A 355 -7.56 -0.94 -11.04
CA TYR A 355 -7.50 -2.33 -11.51
C TYR A 355 -7.98 -3.31 -10.44
N VAL A 356 -7.63 -3.07 -9.17
CA VAL A 356 -8.13 -3.85 -8.03
C VAL A 356 -9.65 -3.72 -7.91
N ASP A 357 -10.19 -2.53 -8.03
CA ASP A 357 -11.64 -2.30 -7.96
C ASP A 357 -12.41 -3.07 -9.04
N LEU A 358 -11.93 -3.03 -10.27
CA LEU A 358 -12.60 -3.67 -11.40
C LEU A 358 -12.66 -5.19 -11.24
N TYR A 359 -11.54 -5.85 -10.91
CA TYR A 359 -11.59 -7.31 -10.78
C TYR A 359 -12.33 -7.74 -9.52
N LYS A 360 -12.16 -7.06 -8.37
CA LYS A 360 -12.86 -7.41 -7.12
C LYS A 360 -14.36 -7.22 -7.20
N ALA A 361 -14.83 -6.15 -7.85
CA ALA A 361 -16.26 -5.95 -8.07
C ALA A 361 -16.87 -7.05 -8.93
N LEU A 362 -16.18 -7.47 -10.01
CA LEU A 362 -16.63 -8.59 -10.86
C LEU A 362 -16.55 -9.93 -10.10
N GLU A 363 -15.52 -10.15 -9.30
CA GLU A 363 -15.41 -11.34 -8.45
C GLU A 363 -16.56 -11.41 -7.44
N ASP A 364 -16.91 -10.29 -6.80
CA ASP A 364 -18.01 -10.20 -5.86
C ASP A 364 -19.36 -10.50 -6.55
N ILE A 365 -19.59 -9.93 -7.73
CA ILE A 365 -20.75 -10.24 -8.56
C ILE A 365 -20.80 -11.73 -8.89
N SER A 366 -19.67 -12.35 -9.18
CA SER A 366 -19.59 -13.76 -9.57
C SER A 366 -20.02 -14.74 -8.47
N ARG A 367 -20.06 -14.30 -7.21
CA ARG A 367 -20.54 -15.11 -6.07
C ARG A 367 -22.05 -15.21 -6.01
N GLU A 368 -22.75 -14.23 -6.56
CA GLU A 368 -24.21 -14.14 -6.51
C GLU A 368 -24.86 -14.52 -7.85
N GLN A 369 -24.16 -14.26 -8.97
CA GLN A 369 -24.69 -14.52 -10.32
C GLN A 369 -23.60 -14.93 -11.31
N LYS A 370 -23.97 -15.60 -12.39
CA LYS A 370 -23.05 -16.00 -13.45
C LYS A 370 -22.66 -14.77 -14.30
N LEU A 371 -21.35 -14.50 -14.39
CA LEU A 371 -20.82 -13.45 -15.26
C LEU A 371 -21.03 -13.78 -16.74
N THR A 372 -21.21 -12.75 -17.57
CA THR A 372 -21.20 -12.86 -19.04
C THR A 372 -19.79 -13.27 -19.54
N PRO A 373 -19.64 -13.72 -20.80
CA PRO A 373 -18.31 -13.98 -21.38
C PRO A 373 -17.40 -12.77 -21.34
N GLU A 374 -17.95 -11.58 -21.64
CA GLU A 374 -17.24 -10.29 -21.65
C GLU A 374 -16.77 -9.91 -20.23
N GLU A 375 -17.64 -10.02 -19.23
CA GLU A 375 -17.30 -9.75 -17.82
C GLU A 375 -16.24 -10.73 -17.31
N ARG A 376 -16.24 -11.98 -17.71
CA ARG A 376 -15.17 -12.94 -17.35
C ARG A 376 -13.83 -12.57 -17.97
N GLN A 377 -13.82 -12.09 -19.22
CA GLN A 377 -12.61 -11.60 -19.87
C GLN A 377 -12.11 -10.31 -19.20
N GLU A 378 -13.01 -9.39 -18.88
CA GLU A 378 -12.74 -8.16 -18.15
C GLU A 378 -12.12 -8.47 -16.77
N MET A 379 -12.72 -9.35 -16.00
CA MET A 379 -12.20 -9.79 -14.70
C MET A 379 -10.78 -10.38 -14.83
N LYS A 380 -10.56 -11.28 -15.81
CA LYS A 380 -9.24 -11.88 -16.05
C LYS A 380 -8.19 -10.83 -16.44
N LYS A 381 -8.55 -9.86 -17.28
CA LYS A 381 -7.68 -8.74 -17.68
C LYS A 381 -7.25 -7.95 -16.45
N TYR A 382 -8.21 -7.50 -15.64
CA TYR A 382 -7.92 -6.63 -14.51
C TYR A 382 -7.26 -7.36 -13.32
N THR A 383 -7.53 -8.65 -13.12
CA THR A 383 -6.76 -9.48 -12.18
C THR A 383 -5.27 -9.50 -12.57
N ARG A 384 -4.96 -9.75 -13.84
CA ARG A 384 -3.57 -9.77 -14.33
C ARG A 384 -2.89 -8.40 -14.18
N LEU A 385 -3.60 -7.31 -14.48
CA LEU A 385 -3.07 -5.95 -14.33
C LEU A 385 -2.86 -5.59 -12.85
N ALA A 386 -3.81 -5.89 -11.97
CA ALA A 386 -3.67 -5.67 -10.53
C ALA A 386 -2.49 -6.45 -9.94
N ASP A 387 -2.34 -7.73 -10.30
CA ASP A 387 -1.23 -8.57 -9.84
C ASP A 387 0.14 -8.06 -10.32
N ALA A 388 0.21 -7.50 -11.53
CA ALA A 388 1.43 -6.90 -12.06
C ALA A 388 1.74 -5.55 -11.39
N PHE A 389 0.74 -4.67 -11.23
CA PHE A 389 0.95 -3.30 -10.75
C PHE A 389 1.13 -3.20 -9.23
N THR A 390 0.50 -4.07 -8.44
CA THR A 390 0.61 -4.02 -6.97
C THR A 390 2.05 -4.09 -6.45
N PRO A 391 2.93 -5.01 -6.90
CA PRO A 391 4.32 -5.00 -6.46
C PRO A 391 5.10 -3.78 -6.93
N LEU A 392 4.80 -3.22 -8.11
CA LEU A 392 5.41 -1.95 -8.55
C LEU A 392 4.99 -0.80 -7.64
N ALA A 393 3.68 -0.63 -7.42
CA ALA A 393 3.15 0.47 -6.60
C ALA A 393 3.69 0.43 -5.18
N LYS A 394 3.69 -0.74 -4.53
CA LYS A 394 4.23 -0.89 -3.16
C LYS A 394 5.73 -0.65 -3.11
N GLY A 395 6.50 -1.31 -3.95
CA GLY A 395 7.95 -1.27 -3.85
C GLY A 395 8.52 0.10 -4.20
N ILE A 396 8.10 0.69 -5.34
CA ILE A 396 8.69 1.96 -5.80
C ILE A 396 8.25 3.14 -4.93
N ASN A 397 6.96 3.23 -4.53
CA ASN A 397 6.51 4.31 -3.66
C ASN A 397 7.18 4.24 -2.28
N SER A 398 7.45 3.04 -1.76
CA SER A 398 8.22 2.89 -0.53
C SER A 398 9.65 3.46 -0.63
N GLU A 399 10.32 3.28 -1.77
CA GLU A 399 11.65 3.85 -2.03
C GLU A 399 11.56 5.36 -2.26
N TYR A 400 10.56 5.84 -2.99
CA TYR A 400 10.35 7.27 -3.21
C TYR A 400 10.08 8.03 -1.90
N ALA A 401 9.25 7.45 -1.00
CA ALA A 401 9.00 8.05 0.31
C ALA A 401 10.29 8.19 1.13
N ASN A 402 11.15 7.15 1.15
CA ASN A 402 12.45 7.22 1.84
C ASN A 402 13.33 8.33 1.25
N GLN A 403 13.44 8.41 -0.08
CA GLN A 403 14.26 9.42 -0.74
C GLN A 403 13.70 10.84 -0.54
N THR A 404 12.39 11.01 -0.67
CA THR A 404 11.74 12.32 -0.52
C THR A 404 11.84 12.85 0.91
N ALA A 405 11.69 11.97 1.91
CA ALA A 405 11.89 12.34 3.31
C ALA A 405 13.37 12.68 3.63
N TYR A 406 14.33 11.98 3.02
CA TYR A 406 15.76 12.32 3.08
C TYR A 406 16.04 13.70 2.48
N ASP A 407 15.48 13.99 1.31
CA ASP A 407 15.66 15.26 0.61
C ASP A 407 15.02 16.42 1.41
N ALA A 408 13.89 16.20 2.07
CA ALA A 408 13.27 17.17 2.96
C ALA A 408 14.19 17.57 4.11
N ILE A 409 14.86 16.62 4.78
CA ILE A 409 15.87 16.91 5.80
C ILE A 409 17.03 17.71 5.19
N SER A 410 17.49 17.33 4.01
CA SER A 410 18.60 18.02 3.32
C SER A 410 18.27 19.48 3.01
N ILE A 411 17.04 19.76 2.58
CA ILE A 411 16.55 21.12 2.31
C ILE A 411 16.52 21.96 3.61
N HIS A 412 16.13 21.36 4.73
CA HIS A 412 16.14 22.02 6.03
C HIS A 412 17.57 22.22 6.59
N GLY A 413 18.55 21.45 6.10
CA GLY A 413 19.90 21.47 6.65
C GLY A 413 19.94 21.04 8.11
N GLY A 414 20.72 21.73 8.94
CA GLY A 414 20.83 21.43 10.38
C GLY A 414 19.49 21.43 11.12
N SER A 415 18.55 22.28 10.72
CA SER A 415 17.20 22.32 11.30
C SER A 415 16.44 20.99 11.05
N GLY A 416 16.62 20.35 9.90
CA GLY A 416 15.94 19.09 9.57
C GLY A 416 16.37 17.90 10.44
N PHE A 417 17.49 18.02 11.14
CA PHE A 417 18.01 17.00 12.06
C PHE A 417 17.54 17.18 13.50
N ILE A 418 16.81 18.26 13.78
CA ILE A 418 16.32 18.63 15.12
C ILE A 418 14.89 18.12 15.31
N MET A 419 14.60 17.53 16.47
CA MET A 419 13.33 16.86 16.78
C MET A 419 12.11 17.79 16.73
N GLU A 420 12.29 19.09 16.86
CA GLU A 420 11.26 20.13 16.77
C GLU A 420 10.75 20.38 15.33
N TYR A 421 11.43 19.83 14.32
CA TYR A 421 11.02 19.93 12.92
C TYR A 421 10.42 18.61 12.44
N LYS A 422 9.26 18.65 11.79
CA LYS A 422 8.52 17.47 11.32
C LYS A 422 9.33 16.58 10.35
N SER A 423 10.24 17.15 9.56
CA SER A 423 11.01 16.44 8.54
C SER A 423 11.76 15.21 9.08
N GLN A 424 12.30 15.25 10.31
CA GLN A 424 12.97 14.10 10.93
C GLN A 424 11.97 12.96 11.24
N ARG A 425 10.72 13.28 11.67
CA ARG A 425 9.70 12.25 11.91
C ARG A 425 9.30 11.57 10.61
N LEU A 426 9.03 12.34 9.55
CA LEU A 426 8.70 11.80 8.23
C LEU A 426 9.79 10.85 7.71
N PHE A 427 11.07 11.18 7.94
CA PHE A 427 12.19 10.31 7.58
C PHE A 427 12.23 9.01 8.40
N ARG A 428 12.02 9.09 9.72
CA ARG A 428 11.96 7.91 10.60
C ARG A 428 10.78 7.00 10.22
N ASP A 429 9.62 7.58 9.94
CA ASP A 429 8.40 6.87 9.58
C ASP A 429 8.52 6.19 8.22
N ALA A 430 9.06 6.89 7.21
CA ALA A 430 9.24 6.35 5.86
C ALA A 430 10.09 5.07 5.82
N ARG A 431 11.05 4.92 6.76
CA ARG A 431 12.03 3.84 6.67
C ARG A 431 11.42 2.45 6.70
N ILE A 432 10.31 2.25 7.40
CA ILE A 432 9.68 0.93 7.51
C ILE A 432 8.97 0.50 6.22
N PHE A 433 8.54 1.43 5.37
CA PHE A 433 7.68 1.15 4.20
C PHE A 433 8.33 0.19 3.20
N SER A 434 9.65 0.23 3.05
CA SER A 434 10.39 -0.69 2.18
C SER A 434 10.71 -2.05 2.85
N ILE A 435 10.26 -2.27 4.10
CA ILE A 435 10.55 -3.46 4.89
C ILE A 435 9.31 -4.31 5.11
N TYR A 436 8.25 -3.76 5.73
CA TYR A 436 7.08 -4.54 6.13
C TYR A 436 6.11 -4.78 4.95
N GLU A 437 5.13 -5.67 5.14
CA GLU A 437 4.19 -6.13 4.10
C GLU A 437 4.88 -6.67 2.83
N GLY A 438 6.04 -7.28 3.05
CA GLY A 438 6.97 -7.72 2.03
C GLY A 438 7.99 -6.66 1.67
N THR A 439 9.28 -6.98 1.87
CA THR A 439 10.38 -6.08 1.52
C THR A 439 10.34 -5.67 0.06
N THR A 440 11.06 -4.60 -0.31
CA THR A 440 11.21 -4.22 -1.72
C THR A 440 11.75 -5.39 -2.55
N GLN A 441 12.65 -6.21 -2.02
CA GLN A 441 13.14 -7.39 -2.73
C GLN A 441 12.03 -8.42 -2.99
N LEU A 442 11.08 -8.61 -2.07
CA LEU A 442 9.92 -9.48 -2.32
C LEU A 442 8.97 -8.90 -3.38
N GLN A 443 8.91 -7.58 -3.53
CA GLN A 443 8.18 -6.96 -4.65
C GLN A 443 8.88 -7.23 -5.98
N VAL A 444 10.22 -7.18 -6.02
CA VAL A 444 11.02 -7.56 -7.20
C VAL A 444 10.74 -9.01 -7.58
N VAL A 445 10.80 -9.94 -6.62
CA VAL A 445 10.48 -11.37 -6.83
C VAL A 445 9.04 -11.57 -7.34
N ALA A 446 8.08 -10.80 -6.85
CA ALA A 446 6.70 -10.86 -7.33
C ALA A 446 6.55 -10.32 -8.77
N ALA A 447 7.30 -9.27 -9.13
CA ALA A 447 7.21 -8.60 -10.43
C ALA A 447 7.99 -9.31 -11.54
N ILE A 448 9.11 -9.98 -11.22
CA ILE A 448 10.05 -10.49 -12.24
C ILE A 448 9.39 -11.43 -13.25
N ARG A 449 8.42 -12.23 -12.84
CA ARG A 449 7.66 -13.10 -13.75
C ARG A 449 6.88 -12.34 -14.81
N TYR A 450 6.38 -11.12 -14.48
CA TYR A 450 5.65 -10.25 -15.41
C TYR A 450 6.59 -9.46 -16.32
N ILE A 451 7.83 -9.26 -15.86
CA ILE A 451 8.92 -8.69 -16.66
C ILE A 451 9.35 -9.69 -17.72
N THR A 452 9.76 -10.88 -17.29
CA THR A 452 10.37 -11.91 -18.15
C THR A 452 9.39 -12.54 -19.12
N ASN A 453 8.10 -12.62 -18.79
CA ASN A 453 7.06 -13.13 -19.68
C ASN A 453 6.46 -12.08 -20.64
N GLY A 454 7.01 -10.86 -20.66
CA GLY A 454 6.61 -9.78 -21.57
C GLY A 454 5.30 -9.06 -21.19
N THR A 455 4.72 -9.31 -20.00
CA THR A 455 3.46 -8.65 -19.60
C THR A 455 3.62 -7.13 -19.55
N TYR A 456 4.64 -6.62 -18.86
CA TYR A 456 4.84 -5.17 -18.77
C TYR A 456 5.22 -4.56 -20.12
N LEU A 457 6.01 -5.25 -20.92
CA LEU A 457 6.36 -4.76 -22.25
C LEU A 457 5.12 -4.60 -23.13
N SER A 458 4.17 -5.56 -23.07
CA SER A 458 2.90 -5.46 -23.79
C SER A 458 2.09 -4.24 -23.33
N ILE A 459 2.04 -4.01 -21.99
CA ILE A 459 1.34 -2.83 -21.42
C ILE A 459 2.00 -1.53 -21.87
N MET A 460 3.34 -1.43 -21.83
CA MET A 460 4.07 -0.25 -22.27
C MET A 460 3.81 0.06 -23.74
N LYS A 461 3.81 -0.96 -24.62
CA LYS A 461 3.50 -0.81 -26.04
C LYS A 461 2.05 -0.35 -26.26
N GLU A 462 1.08 -0.93 -25.55
CA GLU A 462 -0.31 -0.50 -25.59
C GLU A 462 -0.49 0.97 -25.17
N MET A 463 0.19 1.42 -24.10
CA MET A 463 0.17 2.81 -23.65
C MET A 463 0.83 3.77 -24.67
N LEU A 464 1.90 3.35 -25.35
CA LEU A 464 2.53 4.15 -26.39
C LEU A 464 1.64 4.33 -27.63
N GLU A 465 0.82 3.34 -27.96
CA GLU A 465 -0.11 3.37 -29.10
C GLU A 465 -1.40 4.14 -28.79
N GLY A 466 -1.71 4.35 -27.49
CA GLY A 466 -2.89 5.05 -27.03
C GLY A 466 -2.96 6.52 -27.51
N GLU A 467 -4.16 7.04 -27.67
CA GLU A 467 -4.36 8.46 -28.00
C GLU A 467 -4.03 9.36 -26.79
N LEU A 468 -3.26 10.42 -27.03
CA LEU A 468 -3.04 11.47 -26.04
C LEU A 468 -4.15 12.53 -26.13
N ALA A 469 -4.62 12.99 -24.98
CA ALA A 469 -5.61 14.06 -24.89
C ALA A 469 -5.08 15.39 -25.49
N CYS A 470 -3.75 15.55 -25.58
CA CYS A 470 -3.11 16.71 -26.19
C CYS A 470 -1.76 16.32 -26.83
N ASP A 471 -1.46 16.88 -27.98
CA ASP A 471 -0.14 16.71 -28.66
C ASP A 471 1.03 17.31 -27.88
N CYS A 472 0.74 18.10 -26.85
CA CYS A 472 1.74 18.79 -26.05
C CYS A 472 2.70 17.84 -25.31
N MET A 473 2.33 16.57 -25.15
CA MET A 473 3.14 15.52 -24.51
C MET A 473 3.79 14.55 -25.51
N LYS A 474 3.55 14.68 -26.81
CA LYS A 474 4.05 13.75 -27.84
C LYS A 474 5.57 13.61 -27.82
N GLY A 475 6.30 14.72 -27.71
CA GLY A 475 7.76 14.69 -27.66
C GLY A 475 8.32 13.96 -26.43
N LEU A 476 7.64 14.02 -25.28
CA LEU A 476 8.00 13.22 -24.10
C LEU A 476 7.69 11.73 -24.32
N ARG A 477 6.54 11.39 -24.90
CA ARG A 477 6.19 10.01 -25.24
C ARG A 477 7.19 9.39 -26.21
N ASP A 478 7.65 10.13 -27.22
CA ASP A 478 8.69 9.67 -28.16
C ASP A 478 10.04 9.38 -27.46
N ARG A 479 10.36 10.14 -26.40
CA ARG A 479 11.53 9.86 -25.55
C ARG A 479 11.36 8.55 -24.79
N VAL A 480 10.20 8.35 -24.17
CA VAL A 480 9.89 7.11 -23.42
C VAL A 480 9.84 5.89 -24.34
N ALA A 481 9.39 6.04 -25.59
CA ALA A 481 9.42 4.94 -26.57
C ALA A 481 10.85 4.39 -26.79
N ARG A 482 11.88 5.25 -26.77
CA ARG A 482 13.28 4.80 -26.82
C ARG A 482 13.70 4.03 -25.56
N LEU A 483 13.17 4.42 -24.38
CA LEU A 483 13.44 3.69 -23.14
C LEU A 483 12.77 2.30 -23.15
N VAL A 484 11.58 2.19 -23.74
CA VAL A 484 10.91 0.89 -23.93
C VAL A 484 11.74 -0.04 -24.82
N GLN A 485 12.40 0.48 -25.85
CA GLN A 485 13.31 -0.31 -26.67
C GLN A 485 14.53 -0.80 -25.88
N LEU A 486 15.18 0.06 -25.09
CA LEU A 486 16.30 -0.34 -24.21
C LEU A 486 15.86 -1.38 -23.18
N TYR A 487 14.65 -1.24 -22.65
CA TYR A 487 14.06 -2.20 -21.73
C TYR A 487 13.83 -3.57 -22.39
N GLU A 488 13.26 -3.60 -23.61
CA GLU A 488 13.05 -4.83 -24.37
C GLU A 488 14.38 -5.58 -24.59
N GLU A 489 15.43 -4.89 -25.07
CA GLU A 489 16.77 -5.43 -25.26
C GLU A 489 17.36 -5.97 -23.92
N SER A 490 17.14 -5.26 -22.81
CA SER A 490 17.60 -5.68 -21.48
C SER A 490 16.89 -6.93 -20.97
N VAL A 491 15.57 -7.02 -21.19
CA VAL A 491 14.78 -8.21 -20.83
C VAL A 491 15.20 -9.42 -21.67
N GLU A 492 15.43 -9.24 -22.97
CA GLU A 492 15.92 -10.30 -23.84
C GLU A 492 17.29 -10.81 -23.39
N LYS A 493 18.21 -9.93 -23.02
CA LYS A 493 19.54 -10.30 -22.50
C LYS A 493 19.43 -11.12 -21.24
N VAL A 494 18.59 -10.71 -20.27
CA VAL A 494 18.40 -11.43 -19.01
C VAL A 494 17.68 -12.76 -19.23
N ASN A 495 16.69 -12.82 -20.14
CA ASN A 495 15.99 -14.07 -20.46
C ASN A 495 16.89 -15.11 -21.18
N ALA A 496 17.94 -14.65 -21.87
CA ALA A 496 18.92 -15.52 -22.52
C ALA A 496 20.00 -16.04 -21.56
N GLU A 497 20.07 -15.52 -20.34
CA GLU A 497 21.06 -15.91 -19.33
C GLU A 497 20.65 -17.27 -18.71
N GLU A 498 21.57 -18.23 -18.67
CA GLU A 498 21.34 -19.56 -18.10
C GLU A 498 21.66 -19.61 -16.59
N ASN A 499 22.47 -18.68 -16.08
CA ASN A 499 22.83 -18.61 -14.68
C ASN A 499 21.72 -17.92 -13.88
N GLN A 500 21.04 -18.67 -13.02
CA GLN A 500 19.93 -18.17 -12.20
C GLN A 500 20.38 -17.06 -11.23
N ASP A 501 21.59 -17.13 -10.68
CA ASP A 501 22.12 -16.11 -9.77
C ASP A 501 22.29 -14.75 -10.48
N VAL A 502 22.74 -14.76 -11.74
CA VAL A 502 22.81 -13.55 -12.59
C VAL A 502 21.43 -13.00 -12.87
N HIS A 503 20.49 -13.88 -13.22
CA HIS A 503 19.10 -13.50 -13.45
C HIS A 503 18.50 -12.81 -12.22
N ASP A 504 18.65 -13.40 -11.04
CA ASP A 504 18.13 -12.86 -9.78
C ASP A 504 18.85 -11.56 -9.37
N PHE A 505 20.14 -11.47 -9.61
CA PHE A 505 20.95 -10.27 -9.35
C PHE A 505 20.52 -9.07 -10.20
N LEU A 506 20.21 -9.31 -11.48
CA LEU A 506 19.79 -8.27 -12.41
C LEU A 506 18.30 -7.89 -12.28
N ALA A 507 17.50 -8.71 -11.60
CA ALA A 507 16.05 -8.52 -11.47
C ALA A 507 15.68 -7.14 -10.90
N ARG A 508 16.42 -6.62 -9.92
CA ARG A 508 16.17 -5.29 -9.32
C ARG A 508 16.31 -4.16 -10.35
N ARG A 509 17.28 -4.26 -11.27
CA ARG A 509 17.46 -3.24 -12.32
C ARG A 509 16.31 -3.26 -13.29
N LEU A 510 15.90 -4.43 -13.76
CA LEU A 510 14.73 -4.57 -14.62
C LEU A 510 13.46 -4.05 -13.94
N TYR A 511 13.31 -4.30 -12.64
CA TYR A 511 12.20 -3.79 -11.85
C TYR A 511 12.18 -2.25 -11.80
N ASN A 512 13.31 -1.60 -11.54
CA ASN A 512 13.42 -0.14 -11.55
C ASN A 512 13.10 0.43 -12.94
N MET A 513 13.69 -0.12 -14.00
CA MET A 513 13.38 0.27 -15.38
C MET A 513 11.87 0.17 -15.68
N THR A 514 11.24 -0.92 -15.23
CA THR A 514 9.79 -1.13 -15.40
C THR A 514 8.99 -0.02 -14.73
N ALA A 515 9.32 0.29 -13.48
CA ALA A 515 8.62 1.31 -12.70
C ALA A 515 8.78 2.72 -13.30
N ASP A 516 9.99 3.06 -13.72
CA ASP A 516 10.30 4.37 -14.31
C ASP A 516 9.60 4.57 -15.65
N ILE A 517 9.55 3.54 -16.50
CA ILE A 517 8.87 3.61 -17.80
C ILE A 517 7.35 3.71 -17.61
N ILE A 518 6.76 2.82 -16.78
CA ILE A 518 5.31 2.84 -16.52
C ILE A 518 4.91 4.14 -15.83
N GLY A 519 5.65 4.58 -14.81
CA GLY A 519 5.42 5.87 -14.15
C GLY A 519 5.49 7.05 -15.12
N SER A 520 6.46 7.04 -16.04
CA SER A 520 6.57 8.06 -17.09
C SER A 520 5.35 8.09 -18.02
N LEU A 521 4.89 6.92 -18.46
CA LEU A 521 3.74 6.82 -19.38
C LEU A 521 2.45 7.28 -18.69
N LEU A 522 2.19 6.85 -17.45
CA LEU A 522 1.03 7.29 -16.67
C LEU A 522 1.05 8.81 -16.46
N LEU A 523 2.19 9.35 -16.06
CA LEU A 523 2.31 10.79 -15.81
C LEU A 523 2.21 11.63 -17.10
N ILE A 524 2.63 11.10 -18.25
CA ILE A 524 2.42 11.72 -19.57
C ILE A 524 0.93 11.76 -19.91
N GLU A 525 0.18 10.68 -19.64
CA GLU A 525 -1.27 10.64 -19.84
C GLU A 525 -1.99 11.67 -18.95
N ASP A 526 -1.62 11.76 -17.67
CA ASP A 526 -2.17 12.74 -16.74
C ASP A 526 -1.83 14.17 -17.17
N ALA A 527 -0.57 14.42 -17.57
CA ALA A 527 -0.12 15.73 -18.08
C ALA A 527 -0.77 16.12 -19.41
N ALA A 528 -1.18 15.17 -20.24
CA ALA A 528 -1.92 15.44 -21.45
C ALA A 528 -3.36 15.89 -21.18
N LYS A 529 -3.96 15.45 -20.06
CA LYS A 529 -5.32 15.81 -19.61
C LYS A 529 -5.32 17.10 -18.79
N ALA A 530 -4.35 17.27 -17.88
CA ALA A 530 -4.22 18.41 -16.97
C ALA A 530 -2.76 18.95 -16.96
N PRO A 531 -2.33 19.63 -18.04
CA PRO A 531 -0.93 20.09 -18.16
C PRO A 531 -0.54 21.12 -17.10
N GLU A 532 -1.49 21.90 -16.57
CA GLU A 532 -1.27 22.84 -15.49
C GLU A 532 -0.84 22.17 -14.19
N LEU A 533 -1.29 20.95 -13.93
CA LEU A 533 -0.95 20.17 -12.74
C LEU A 533 0.34 19.35 -12.94
N PHE A 534 0.48 18.65 -14.08
CA PHE A 534 1.45 17.55 -14.21
C PHE A 534 2.57 17.78 -15.22
N LYS A 535 2.49 18.77 -16.11
CA LYS A 535 3.48 18.95 -17.18
C LYS A 535 4.91 19.11 -16.67
N LYS A 536 5.11 19.86 -15.58
CA LYS A 536 6.44 20.06 -15.00
C LYS A 536 6.99 18.76 -14.43
N SER A 537 6.17 18.06 -13.67
CA SER A 537 6.52 16.75 -13.07
C SER A 537 6.84 15.72 -14.16
N ALA A 538 6.03 15.64 -15.23
CA ALA A 538 6.27 14.72 -16.34
C ALA A 538 7.62 14.97 -17.02
N ASN A 539 7.98 16.26 -17.26
CA ASN A 539 9.28 16.61 -17.85
C ASN A 539 10.46 16.21 -16.96
N VAL A 540 10.36 16.43 -15.65
CA VAL A 540 11.40 16.08 -14.68
C VAL A 540 11.49 14.57 -14.54
N PHE A 541 10.36 13.88 -14.38
CA PHE A 541 10.33 12.43 -14.18
C PHE A 541 10.88 11.66 -15.39
N VAL A 542 10.49 12.02 -16.62
CA VAL A 542 11.05 11.41 -17.84
C VAL A 542 12.56 11.63 -17.92
N ARG A 543 13.07 12.79 -17.49
CA ARG A 543 14.51 13.03 -17.44
C ARG A 543 15.23 12.10 -16.45
N MET A 544 14.64 11.87 -15.28
CA MET A 544 15.16 10.94 -14.29
C MET A 544 15.10 9.49 -14.81
N ALA A 545 14.00 9.11 -15.45
CA ALA A 545 13.84 7.80 -16.07
C ALA A 545 14.87 7.53 -17.15
N GLU A 546 15.24 8.55 -17.96
CA GLU A 546 16.32 8.43 -18.96
C GLU A 546 17.68 8.12 -18.30
N GLU A 547 18.00 8.76 -17.17
CA GLU A 547 19.24 8.51 -16.44
C GLU A 547 19.27 7.05 -15.91
N GLU A 548 18.22 6.62 -15.24
CA GLU A 548 18.13 5.29 -14.60
C GLU A 548 18.07 4.17 -15.65
N VAL A 549 17.17 4.27 -16.62
CA VAL A 549 16.96 3.22 -17.64
C VAL A 549 18.19 3.07 -18.53
N THR A 550 18.81 4.16 -18.97
CA THR A 550 20.03 4.10 -19.80
C THR A 550 21.19 3.50 -19.02
N GLY A 551 21.39 3.91 -17.77
CA GLY A 551 22.44 3.37 -16.90
C GLY A 551 22.24 1.88 -16.61
N SER A 552 21.01 1.49 -16.28
CA SER A 552 20.67 0.09 -16.03
C SER A 552 20.81 -0.79 -17.27
N ALA A 553 20.39 -0.29 -18.45
CA ALA A 553 20.55 -1.02 -19.72
C ALA A 553 22.03 -1.24 -20.07
N ALA A 554 22.88 -0.21 -19.92
CA ALA A 554 24.33 -0.35 -20.12
C ALA A 554 24.93 -1.37 -19.13
N TYR A 555 24.55 -1.30 -17.86
CA TYR A 555 25.02 -2.25 -16.85
C TYR A 555 24.62 -3.69 -17.19
N ILE A 556 23.35 -3.94 -17.53
CA ILE A 556 22.85 -5.28 -17.89
C ILE A 556 23.56 -5.82 -19.12
N LYS A 557 23.77 -4.97 -20.12
CA LYS A 557 24.44 -5.36 -21.38
C LYS A 557 25.83 -5.90 -21.16
N ASP A 558 26.61 -5.26 -20.29
CA ASP A 558 28.03 -5.55 -20.08
C ASP A 558 28.25 -6.58 -18.94
N PHE A 559 27.23 -6.92 -18.14
CA PHE A 559 27.33 -7.84 -16.99
C PHE A 559 27.50 -9.29 -17.46
N THR A 560 28.43 -9.99 -16.81
CA THR A 560 28.76 -11.40 -17.07
C THR A 560 28.65 -12.24 -15.78
N PRO A 561 28.55 -13.57 -15.85
CA PRO A 561 28.52 -14.43 -14.65
C PRO A 561 29.75 -14.26 -13.72
N GLU A 562 30.92 -13.97 -14.28
CA GLU A 562 32.17 -13.73 -13.53
C GLU A 562 32.10 -12.48 -12.66
N ASP A 563 31.27 -11.51 -13.04
CA ASP A 563 31.10 -10.29 -12.25
C ASP A 563 30.46 -10.56 -10.89
N LEU A 564 29.66 -11.62 -10.74
CA LEU A 564 29.04 -11.98 -9.46
C LEU A 564 30.05 -12.19 -8.34
N ASP A 565 31.24 -12.71 -8.65
CA ASP A 565 32.27 -13.00 -7.65
C ASP A 565 32.78 -11.71 -6.98
N ASN A 566 32.68 -10.56 -7.65
CA ASN A 566 32.99 -9.27 -7.06
C ASN A 566 31.98 -8.80 -6.01
N PHE A 567 30.76 -9.37 -6.00
CA PHE A 567 29.66 -9.00 -5.12
C PHE A 567 29.44 -10.00 -3.98
N LYS A 568 29.98 -11.21 -4.08
CA LYS A 568 29.96 -12.21 -3.01
C LYS A 568 30.91 -11.76 -1.91
N ALA A 569 30.35 -11.34 -0.77
CA ALA A 569 31.10 -10.66 0.28
C ALA A 569 31.82 -11.62 1.27
N VAL A 570 31.45 -12.90 1.32
CA VAL A 570 31.91 -13.87 2.34
C VAL A 570 31.89 -15.28 1.77
N ASP A 571 32.79 -16.15 2.28
CA ASP A 571 32.80 -17.58 2.02
C ASP A 571 31.40 -18.18 2.25
N ASP A 572 30.80 -18.70 1.18
CA ASP A 572 29.51 -19.37 1.22
C ASP A 572 29.66 -20.73 1.95
N GLU A 573 29.62 -20.71 3.28
CA GLU A 573 29.25 -21.92 4.00
C GLU A 573 27.72 -22.06 3.93
N PRO A 574 27.19 -23.11 3.29
CA PRO A 574 25.75 -23.32 3.25
C PRO A 574 25.24 -23.52 4.67
N VAL A 575 24.31 -22.65 5.10
CA VAL A 575 23.57 -22.87 6.33
C VAL A 575 22.76 -24.14 6.12
N GLU A 576 23.09 -25.22 6.84
CA GLU A 576 22.29 -26.45 6.85
C GLU A 576 20.83 -26.11 7.20
N ALA A 577 19.93 -26.49 6.31
CA ALA A 577 18.50 -26.14 6.35
C ALA A 577 17.74 -26.87 7.47
#